data_055534c96a96b8d7caeec183bd43de53
#
_entry.id   055534c96a96b8d7caeec183bd43de53
#
_cell.length_a   1.000
_cell.length_b   1.000
_cell.length_c   1.000
_cell.angle_alpha   90.00
_cell.angle_beta   90.00
_cell.angle_gamma   90.00
#
_symmetry.space_group_name_H-M   'P 1'
#
loop_
_entity.id
_entity.type
_entity.pdbx_description
1 polymer ?
#
loop_
_entity_poly.entity_id
_entity_poly.type
_entity_poly.pdbx_seq_one_letter_code
_entity_poly.pdbx_strand_id
1 'polypeptide(L)'
;MKAILLASALTLTAVSAIAAPVTYKVDPAHTYPSFEADHMGGLSVWRGKFNSSSGTIVLDKEAKTGTVDITVDTTSLDFGNDKLNEHAKSEPAMFDVAKFPTATFKGKISKFDGATPTEVMGDLTLHGVTKPVTLKINQFLCKESPMTKKEVCGADASTTFSRYDFGITYGQNFGFKPDVKLLIEVEAQIQS
;
A
#
# COMPACT_ATOMS: atom_id res chain seq x y z
N MET A 1 32.81 -61.73 -34.22
CA MET A 1 32.43 -61.11 -32.91
C MET A 1 32.08 -59.65 -33.15
N LYS A 2 30.78 -59.29 -33.09
CA LYS A 2 30.30 -57.91 -33.28
C LYS A 2 30.07 -57.27 -31.91
N ALA A 3 30.86 -56.23 -31.56
CA ALA A 3 30.70 -55.45 -30.32
C ALA A 3 29.59 -54.40 -30.53
N ILE A 4 28.55 -54.46 -29.71
CA ILE A 4 27.46 -53.49 -29.65
C ILE A 4 27.87 -52.43 -28.58
N LEU A 5 28.15 -51.19 -29.02
CA LEU A 5 28.34 -50.06 -28.13
C LEU A 5 26.96 -49.50 -27.73
N LEU A 6 26.57 -49.66 -26.47
CA LEU A 6 25.43 -48.95 -25.88
C LEU A 6 25.85 -47.53 -25.53
N ALA A 7 25.29 -46.57 -26.24
CA ALA A 7 25.41 -45.16 -25.89
C ALA A 7 24.31 -44.82 -24.84
N SER A 8 24.70 -44.60 -23.59
CA SER A 8 23.80 -44.11 -22.54
C SER A 8 23.61 -42.61 -22.70
N ALA A 9 22.43 -42.18 -23.12
CA ALA A 9 22.05 -40.75 -23.14
C ALA A 9 21.72 -40.30 -21.71
N LEU A 10 22.56 -39.46 -21.12
CA LEU A 10 22.28 -38.78 -19.86
C LEU A 10 21.32 -37.61 -20.16
N THR A 11 20.07 -37.72 -19.77
CA THR A 11 19.11 -36.62 -19.81
C THR A 11 19.35 -35.73 -18.60
N LEU A 12 19.97 -34.53 -18.80
CA LEU A 12 20.01 -33.49 -17.80
C LEU A 12 18.60 -32.88 -17.66
N THR A 13 17.91 -33.16 -16.57
CA THR A 13 16.71 -32.42 -16.18
C THR A 13 17.17 -31.09 -15.58
N ALA A 14 16.94 -29.98 -16.29
CA ALA A 14 17.10 -28.64 -15.77
C ALA A 14 16.05 -28.41 -14.68
N VAL A 15 16.46 -28.37 -13.44
CA VAL A 15 15.62 -27.89 -12.32
C VAL A 15 15.58 -26.36 -12.44
N SER A 16 14.43 -25.83 -12.88
CA SER A 16 14.19 -24.39 -12.83
C SER A 16 14.21 -23.97 -11.36
N ALA A 17 15.20 -23.17 -10.96
CA ALA A 17 15.22 -22.54 -9.67
C ALA A 17 14.02 -21.56 -9.62
N ILE A 18 13.00 -21.86 -8.85
CA ILE A 18 11.92 -20.92 -8.55
C ILE A 18 12.54 -19.87 -7.64
N ALA A 19 12.57 -18.59 -8.08
CA ALA A 19 13.02 -17.50 -7.24
C ALA A 19 12.10 -17.43 -6.01
N ALA A 20 12.70 -17.29 -4.83
CA ALA A 20 11.94 -17.20 -3.59
C ALA A 20 11.28 -15.82 -3.48
N PRO A 21 10.11 -15.71 -2.82
CA PRO A 21 9.49 -14.43 -2.52
C PRO A 21 10.46 -13.50 -1.77
N VAL A 22 10.51 -12.25 -2.16
CA VAL A 22 11.38 -11.23 -1.57
C VAL A 22 10.58 -10.36 -0.63
N THR A 23 11.11 -10.13 0.57
CA THR A 23 10.50 -9.24 1.56
C THR A 23 11.14 -7.86 1.51
N TYR A 24 10.30 -6.84 1.40
CA TYR A 24 10.67 -5.43 1.43
C TYR A 24 10.10 -4.79 2.68
N LYS A 25 10.89 -4.00 3.38
CA LYS A 25 10.46 -3.17 4.49
C LYS A 25 10.15 -1.76 3.99
N VAL A 26 8.99 -1.25 4.35
CA VAL A 26 8.59 0.13 4.03
C VAL A 26 9.58 1.11 4.64
N ASP A 27 10.00 2.08 3.83
CA ASP A 27 10.79 3.23 4.26
C ASP A 27 9.84 4.34 4.75
N PRO A 28 9.77 4.61 6.06
CA PRO A 28 8.87 5.63 6.58
C PRO A 28 9.27 7.05 6.17
N ALA A 29 10.51 7.28 5.72
CA ALA A 29 10.96 8.57 5.25
C ALA A 29 10.48 8.90 3.82
N HIS A 30 10.03 7.90 3.07
CA HIS A 30 9.57 8.03 1.69
C HIS A 30 8.19 7.38 1.46
N THR A 31 7.35 7.32 2.50
CA THR A 31 6.02 6.72 2.42
C THR A 31 5.00 7.55 3.17
N TYR A 32 4.18 8.28 2.43
CA TYR A 32 3.20 9.23 2.97
C TYR A 32 1.83 9.01 2.33
N PRO A 33 0.97 8.14 2.89
CA PRO A 33 -0.40 8.04 2.41
C PRO A 33 -1.11 9.39 2.52
N SER A 34 -1.56 9.90 1.38
CA SER A 34 -2.20 11.20 1.23
C SER A 34 -3.64 11.03 0.78
N PHE A 35 -4.49 12.00 1.04
CA PHE A 35 -5.88 11.95 0.60
C PHE A 35 -6.44 13.31 0.20
N GLU A 36 -7.47 13.27 -0.64
CA GLU A 36 -8.30 14.39 -1.02
C GLU A 36 -9.73 14.13 -0.57
N ALA A 37 -10.36 15.12 0.08
CA ALA A 37 -11.73 15.05 0.54
C ALA A 37 -12.48 16.34 0.20
N ASP A 38 -13.79 16.20 -0.03
CA ASP A 38 -14.67 17.34 -0.29
C ASP A 38 -14.84 18.21 0.95
N HIS A 39 -14.92 19.52 0.74
CA HIS A 39 -15.30 20.49 1.75
C HIS A 39 -16.54 21.26 1.28
N MET A 40 -17.61 21.18 2.08
CA MET A 40 -18.87 21.90 1.90
C MET A 40 -19.49 21.75 0.51
N GLY A 41 -19.61 20.49 0.03
CA GLY A 41 -20.31 20.20 -1.21
C GLY A 41 -19.62 20.69 -2.49
N GLY A 42 -18.30 20.79 -2.48
CA GLY A 42 -17.48 21.19 -3.61
C GLY A 42 -16.94 22.63 -3.55
N LEU A 43 -17.08 23.29 -2.38
CA LEU A 43 -16.50 24.63 -2.19
C LEU A 43 -14.98 24.59 -2.33
N SER A 44 -14.33 23.56 -1.78
CA SER A 44 -12.89 23.34 -1.91
C SER A 44 -12.57 21.84 -1.74
N VAL A 45 -11.30 21.48 -1.99
CA VAL A 45 -10.76 20.16 -1.74
C VAL A 45 -9.78 20.25 -0.58
N TRP A 46 -10.06 19.53 0.49
CA TRP A 46 -9.12 19.36 1.58
C TRP A 46 -8.12 18.26 1.24
N ARG A 47 -6.86 18.54 1.52
CA ARG A 47 -5.76 17.60 1.34
C ARG A 47 -5.08 17.37 2.66
N GLY A 48 -4.92 16.10 2.99
CA GLY A 48 -4.20 15.66 4.18
C GLY A 48 -3.28 14.50 3.85
N LYS A 49 -2.35 14.23 4.76
CA LYS A 49 -1.44 13.08 4.67
C LYS A 49 -1.16 12.53 6.07
N PHE A 50 -0.58 11.34 6.10
CA PHE A 50 -0.03 10.76 7.32
C PHE A 50 1.49 10.73 7.21
N ASN A 51 2.19 11.31 8.17
CA ASN A 51 3.65 11.44 8.15
C ASN A 51 4.39 10.22 8.71
N SER A 52 3.67 9.20 9.20
CA SER A 52 4.26 8.00 9.80
C SER A 52 3.52 6.76 9.35
N SER A 53 4.23 5.87 8.67
CA SER A 53 3.74 4.56 8.28
C SER A 53 4.85 3.52 8.36
N SER A 54 4.46 2.26 8.49
CA SER A 54 5.39 1.13 8.59
C SER A 54 4.75 -0.12 7.97
N GLY A 55 5.56 -1.13 7.70
CA GLY A 55 5.04 -2.39 7.23
C GLY A 55 6.02 -3.16 6.36
N THR A 56 5.49 -4.21 5.76
CA THR A 56 6.23 -5.10 4.88
C THR A 56 5.43 -5.43 3.62
N ILE A 57 6.15 -5.61 2.52
CA ILE A 57 5.62 -6.08 1.26
C ILE A 57 6.42 -7.32 0.88
N VAL A 58 5.74 -8.42 0.63
CA VAL A 58 6.36 -9.64 0.08
C VAL A 58 5.99 -9.72 -1.39
N LEU A 59 6.96 -9.87 -2.27
CA LEU A 59 6.75 -9.89 -3.70
C LEU A 59 7.53 -11.04 -4.35
N ASP A 60 6.82 -11.86 -5.11
CA ASP A 60 7.37 -12.83 -6.04
C ASP A 60 6.98 -12.41 -7.46
N LYS A 61 7.95 -11.84 -8.19
CA LYS A 61 7.74 -11.33 -9.56
C LYS A 61 7.57 -12.47 -10.57
N GLU A 62 8.18 -13.65 -10.30
CA GLU A 62 8.10 -14.80 -11.20
C GLU A 62 6.80 -15.57 -10.99
N ALA A 63 6.45 -15.87 -9.75
CA ALA A 63 5.19 -16.53 -9.42
C ALA A 63 3.98 -15.60 -9.55
N LYS A 64 4.20 -14.27 -9.73
CA LYS A 64 3.16 -13.22 -9.80
C LYS A 64 2.26 -13.27 -8.58
N THR A 65 2.88 -13.28 -7.41
CA THR A 65 2.19 -13.24 -6.11
C THR A 65 2.81 -12.21 -5.20
N GLY A 66 2.07 -11.77 -4.22
CA GLY A 66 2.61 -10.90 -3.18
C GLY A 66 1.57 -10.54 -2.13
N THR A 67 2.07 -10.07 -0.99
CA THR A 67 1.26 -9.60 0.13
C THR A 67 1.73 -8.23 0.60
N VAL A 68 0.79 -7.47 1.13
CA VAL A 68 1.02 -6.12 1.68
C VAL A 68 0.46 -6.10 3.09
N ASP A 69 1.27 -5.67 4.06
CA ASP A 69 0.86 -5.47 5.47
C ASP A 69 1.41 -4.13 5.95
N ILE A 70 0.52 -3.12 6.00
CA ILE A 70 0.87 -1.74 6.30
C ILE A 70 0.11 -1.25 7.52
N THR A 71 0.81 -0.54 8.37
CA THR A 71 0.24 0.22 9.50
C THR A 71 0.57 1.69 9.32
N VAL A 72 -0.45 2.53 9.41
CA VAL A 72 -0.36 3.99 9.38
C VAL A 72 -0.68 4.53 10.76
N ASP A 73 0.19 5.38 11.30
CA ASP A 73 -0.05 6.11 12.55
C ASP A 73 -1.00 7.28 12.28
N THR A 74 -2.25 7.17 12.74
CA THR A 74 -3.27 8.22 12.54
C THR A 74 -2.97 9.47 13.34
N THR A 75 -2.15 9.40 14.38
CA THR A 75 -1.71 10.58 15.16
C THR A 75 -0.78 11.49 14.36
N SER A 76 -0.17 10.94 13.28
CA SER A 76 0.71 11.68 12.37
C SER A 76 -0.05 12.45 11.27
N LEU A 77 -1.38 12.51 11.33
CA LEU A 77 -2.23 13.26 10.40
C LEU A 77 -1.79 14.71 10.29
N ASP A 78 -1.67 15.21 9.07
CA ASP A 78 -1.25 16.56 8.77
C ASP A 78 -1.98 17.14 7.54
N PHE A 79 -2.70 18.24 7.74
CA PHE A 79 -3.32 19.07 6.72
C PHE A 79 -2.49 20.31 6.36
N GLY A 80 -1.31 20.48 6.99
CA GLY A 80 -0.53 21.71 6.89
C GLY A 80 -1.12 22.89 7.66
N ASN A 81 -2.03 22.63 8.63
CA ASN A 81 -2.63 23.63 9.49
C ASN A 81 -2.87 23.04 10.89
N ASP A 82 -2.19 23.59 11.91
CA ASP A 82 -2.19 23.01 13.25
C ASP A 82 -3.58 22.96 13.89
N LYS A 83 -4.41 23.99 13.71
CA LYS A 83 -5.78 24.01 14.26
C LYS A 83 -6.67 22.96 13.61
N LEU A 84 -6.52 22.78 12.30
CA LEU A 84 -7.25 21.74 11.59
C LEU A 84 -6.75 20.35 11.98
N ASN A 85 -5.43 20.19 12.15
CA ASN A 85 -4.83 18.94 12.61
C ASN A 85 -5.36 18.55 14.00
N GLU A 86 -5.38 19.49 14.95
CA GLU A 86 -5.90 19.26 16.29
C GLU A 86 -7.39 18.88 16.25
N HIS A 87 -8.20 19.65 15.52
CA HIS A 87 -9.61 19.38 15.36
C HIS A 87 -9.87 18.01 14.75
N ALA A 88 -9.23 17.70 13.62
CA ALA A 88 -9.44 16.44 12.91
C ALA A 88 -9.00 15.20 13.71
N LYS A 89 -7.95 15.35 14.53
CA LYS A 89 -7.45 14.27 15.39
C LYS A 89 -8.37 14.01 16.59
N SER A 90 -8.98 15.07 17.16
CA SER A 90 -9.79 14.96 18.38
C SER A 90 -11.27 14.72 18.13
N GLU A 91 -11.80 15.09 16.96
CA GLU A 91 -13.23 15.00 16.64
C GLU A 91 -13.66 13.54 16.42
N PRO A 92 -14.60 13.01 17.24
CA PRO A 92 -15.07 11.61 17.11
C PRO A 92 -15.68 11.26 15.75
N ALA A 93 -16.25 12.25 15.06
CA ALA A 93 -16.82 12.04 13.71
C ALA A 93 -15.79 12.18 12.59
N MET A 94 -14.50 12.44 12.93
CA MET A 94 -13.35 12.48 12.00
C MET A 94 -12.41 11.31 12.25
N PHE A 95 -11.26 11.53 12.89
CA PHE A 95 -10.27 10.45 13.07
C PHE A 95 -10.26 9.87 14.49
N ASP A 96 -10.65 10.64 15.52
CA ASP A 96 -10.66 10.19 16.94
C ASP A 96 -9.41 9.38 17.29
N VAL A 97 -8.23 9.98 17.06
CA VAL A 97 -6.95 9.25 17.13
C VAL A 97 -6.64 8.73 18.53
N ALA A 98 -7.27 9.27 19.57
CA ALA A 98 -7.14 8.74 20.92
C ALA A 98 -7.75 7.33 21.04
N LYS A 99 -8.83 7.07 20.31
CA LYS A 99 -9.50 5.79 20.26
C LYS A 99 -8.98 4.90 19.14
N PHE A 100 -8.62 5.50 18.02
CA PHE A 100 -8.18 4.80 16.80
C PHE A 100 -6.79 5.30 16.36
N PRO A 101 -5.72 5.01 17.12
CA PRO A 101 -4.38 5.57 16.86
C PRO A 101 -3.72 5.04 15.60
N THR A 102 -4.26 3.98 14.99
CA THR A 102 -3.72 3.37 13.78
C THR A 102 -4.81 3.04 12.77
N ALA A 103 -4.43 3.13 11.48
CA ALA A 103 -5.14 2.47 10.40
C ALA A 103 -4.25 1.35 9.83
N THR A 104 -4.85 0.26 9.33
CA THR A 104 -4.09 -0.85 8.75
C THR A 104 -4.64 -1.26 7.40
N PHE A 105 -3.76 -1.68 6.50
CA PHE A 105 -4.15 -2.31 5.24
C PHE A 105 -3.42 -3.64 5.07
N LYS A 106 -4.19 -4.73 4.93
CA LYS A 106 -3.67 -6.09 4.71
C LYS A 106 -4.24 -6.64 3.41
N GLY A 107 -3.37 -6.88 2.44
CA GLY A 107 -3.82 -7.24 1.11
C GLY A 107 -2.92 -8.24 0.39
N LYS A 108 -3.42 -8.67 -0.77
CA LYS A 108 -2.69 -9.48 -1.74
C LYS A 108 -2.61 -8.73 -3.05
N ILE A 109 -1.47 -8.81 -3.71
CA ILE A 109 -1.32 -8.33 -5.08
C ILE A 109 -2.18 -9.23 -5.96
N SER A 110 -3.23 -8.65 -6.56
CA SER A 110 -4.29 -9.39 -7.24
C SER A 110 -4.11 -9.43 -8.75
N LYS A 111 -3.37 -8.45 -9.31
CA LYS A 111 -3.11 -8.39 -10.75
C LYS A 111 -1.68 -7.99 -11.06
N PHE A 112 -1.19 -8.55 -12.18
CA PHE A 112 0.12 -8.25 -12.75
C PHE A 112 0.00 -8.02 -14.26
N ASP A 113 0.84 -7.12 -14.78
CA ASP A 113 1.15 -6.99 -16.19
C ASP A 113 2.61 -7.44 -16.39
N GLY A 114 2.80 -8.61 -17.01
CA GLY A 114 4.10 -9.29 -16.98
C GLY A 114 4.54 -9.60 -15.55
N ALA A 115 5.65 -9.02 -15.11
CA ALA A 115 6.18 -9.09 -13.74
C ALA A 115 5.83 -7.86 -12.89
N THR A 116 5.10 -6.88 -13.46
CA THR A 116 4.75 -5.62 -12.81
C THR A 116 3.41 -5.75 -12.07
N PRO A 117 3.35 -5.53 -10.75
CA PRO A 117 2.09 -5.51 -10.01
C PRO A 117 1.26 -4.29 -10.44
N THR A 118 -0.05 -4.48 -10.63
CA THR A 118 -0.97 -3.43 -11.10
C THR A 118 -2.17 -3.21 -10.18
N GLU A 119 -2.44 -4.15 -9.27
CA GLU A 119 -3.56 -4.03 -8.34
C GLU A 119 -3.29 -4.80 -7.05
N VAL A 120 -3.74 -4.23 -5.93
CA VAL A 120 -3.77 -4.90 -4.62
C VAL A 120 -5.20 -4.91 -4.11
N MET A 121 -5.70 -6.08 -3.74
CA MET A 121 -6.98 -6.23 -3.03
C MET A 121 -6.71 -6.57 -1.57
N GLY A 122 -7.38 -5.89 -0.65
CA GLY A 122 -7.17 -6.12 0.77
C GLY A 122 -8.21 -5.47 1.65
N ASP A 123 -8.03 -5.63 2.94
CA ASP A 123 -8.90 -5.09 3.97
C ASP A 123 -8.24 -3.84 4.58
N LEU A 124 -8.92 -2.71 4.45
CA LEU A 124 -8.60 -1.47 5.15
C LEU A 124 -9.34 -1.43 6.47
N THR A 125 -8.61 -1.30 7.58
CA THR A 125 -9.18 -0.96 8.88
C THR A 125 -8.90 0.51 9.15
N LEU A 126 -9.95 1.31 9.23
CA LEU A 126 -9.89 2.75 9.50
C LEU A 126 -11.00 3.11 10.49
N HIS A 127 -10.68 3.94 11.49
CA HIS A 127 -11.65 4.37 12.51
C HIS A 127 -12.37 3.16 13.19
N GLY A 128 -11.65 2.06 13.38
CA GLY A 128 -12.16 0.82 13.98
C GLY A 128 -13.04 -0.05 13.10
N VAL A 129 -13.30 0.36 11.85
CA VAL A 129 -14.12 -0.40 10.89
C VAL A 129 -13.24 -1.00 9.80
N THR A 130 -13.47 -2.27 9.48
CA THR A 130 -12.75 -2.99 8.42
C THR A 130 -13.63 -3.16 7.19
N LYS A 131 -13.14 -2.79 6.03
CA LYS A 131 -13.81 -2.94 4.73
C LYS A 131 -12.82 -3.38 3.65
N PRO A 132 -13.27 -4.16 2.65
CA PRO A 132 -12.46 -4.48 1.49
C PRO A 132 -12.23 -3.22 0.64
N VAL A 133 -10.97 -3.02 0.26
CA VAL A 133 -10.55 -1.92 -0.63
C VAL A 133 -9.61 -2.46 -1.69
N THR A 134 -9.77 -1.98 -2.91
CA THR A 134 -8.87 -2.28 -4.02
C THR A 134 -8.02 -1.06 -4.34
N LEU A 135 -6.70 -1.22 -4.30
CA LEU A 135 -5.74 -0.21 -4.70
C LEU A 135 -5.30 -0.47 -6.14
N LYS A 136 -5.42 0.53 -7.01
CA LYS A 136 -4.82 0.52 -8.33
C LYS A 136 -3.38 1.00 -8.21
N ILE A 137 -2.42 0.22 -8.68
CA ILE A 137 -1.03 0.65 -8.81
C ILE A 137 -0.89 1.40 -10.14
N ASN A 138 -0.60 2.68 -10.07
CA ASN A 138 -0.48 3.57 -11.23
C ASN A 138 0.94 3.52 -11.82
N GLN A 139 1.94 3.34 -10.93
CA GLN A 139 3.35 3.23 -11.28
C GLN A 139 4.04 2.26 -10.33
N PHE A 140 4.98 1.47 -10.85
CA PHE A 140 5.84 0.58 -10.07
C PHE A 140 7.22 0.50 -10.70
N LEU A 141 8.26 0.60 -9.87
CA LEU A 141 9.64 0.45 -10.31
C LEU A 141 10.50 -0.10 -9.18
N CYS A 142 11.41 -1.02 -9.50
CA CYS A 142 12.49 -1.43 -8.61
C CYS A 142 13.84 -1.05 -9.22
N LYS A 143 14.76 -0.57 -8.38
CA LYS A 143 16.13 -0.24 -8.77
C LYS A 143 17.09 -0.40 -7.59
N GLU A 144 18.39 -0.51 -7.87
CA GLU A 144 19.41 -0.43 -6.83
C GLU A 144 19.49 1.00 -6.27
N SER A 145 19.45 1.13 -4.94
CA SER A 145 19.69 2.40 -4.27
C SER A 145 21.16 2.80 -4.42
N PRO A 146 21.46 4.02 -4.88
CA PRO A 146 22.85 4.49 -4.98
C PRO A 146 23.53 4.61 -3.61
N MET A 147 22.75 4.76 -2.53
CA MET A 147 23.23 4.95 -1.17
C MET A 147 23.47 3.62 -0.45
N THR A 148 22.47 2.72 -0.46
CA THR A 148 22.52 1.48 0.31
C THR A 148 23.01 0.27 -0.49
N LYS A 149 23.10 0.39 -1.83
CA LYS A 149 23.42 -0.70 -2.76
C LYS A 149 22.47 -1.89 -2.67
N LYS A 150 21.29 -1.68 -2.10
CA LYS A 150 20.22 -2.66 -2.02
C LYS A 150 19.09 -2.32 -2.97
N GLU A 151 18.32 -3.33 -3.39
CA GLU A 151 17.13 -3.09 -4.19
C GLU A 151 16.07 -2.32 -3.37
N VAL A 152 15.54 -1.26 -3.97
CA VAL A 152 14.41 -0.49 -3.48
C VAL A 152 13.33 -0.53 -4.54
N CYS A 153 12.11 -0.85 -4.14
CA CYS A 153 10.93 -0.79 -5.00
C CYS A 153 10.04 0.37 -4.55
N GLY A 154 9.60 1.16 -5.51
CA GLY A 154 8.64 2.25 -5.32
C GLY A 154 7.36 2.00 -6.08
N ALA A 155 6.24 2.45 -5.52
CA ALA A 155 4.95 2.44 -6.18
C ALA A 155 4.17 3.72 -5.89
N ASP A 156 3.39 4.17 -6.89
CA ASP A 156 2.28 5.09 -6.74
C ASP A 156 0.99 4.30 -6.88
N ALA A 157 0.09 4.43 -5.93
CA ALA A 157 -1.19 3.74 -5.93
C ALA A 157 -2.34 4.66 -5.53
N SER A 158 -3.54 4.34 -5.97
CA SER A 158 -4.72 5.14 -5.67
C SER A 158 -5.98 4.31 -5.55
N THR A 159 -6.96 4.87 -4.83
CA THR A 159 -8.34 4.38 -4.76
C THR A 159 -9.28 5.51 -4.37
N THR A 160 -10.59 5.27 -4.50
CA THR A 160 -11.63 6.13 -3.94
C THR A 160 -12.59 5.27 -3.14
N PHE A 161 -12.95 5.70 -1.94
CA PHE A 161 -13.93 5.04 -1.09
C PHE A 161 -14.78 6.06 -0.33
N SER A 162 -15.93 5.62 0.19
CA SER A 162 -16.77 6.44 1.06
C SER A 162 -16.25 6.41 2.49
N ARG A 163 -15.90 7.58 3.04
CA ARG A 163 -15.51 7.72 4.45
C ARG A 163 -16.65 7.37 5.42
N TYR A 164 -17.90 7.48 4.95
CA TYR A 164 -19.07 7.11 5.77
C TYR A 164 -19.10 5.60 6.07
N ASP A 165 -18.55 4.76 5.17
CA ASP A 165 -18.47 3.31 5.40
C ASP A 165 -17.56 2.95 6.58
N PHE A 166 -16.71 3.90 6.99
CA PHE A 166 -15.81 3.79 8.14
C PHE A 166 -16.26 4.62 9.36
N GLY A 167 -17.48 5.17 9.33
CA GLY A 167 -18.01 5.96 10.42
C GLY A 167 -17.45 7.39 10.54
N ILE A 168 -16.67 7.85 9.55
CA ILE A 168 -16.14 9.22 9.49
C ILE A 168 -17.21 10.11 8.84
N THR A 169 -18.10 10.69 9.67
CA THR A 169 -19.33 11.37 9.22
C THR A 169 -19.31 12.88 9.39
N TYR A 170 -18.20 13.46 9.85
CA TYR A 170 -18.11 14.90 10.05
C TYR A 170 -18.49 15.68 8.79
N GLY A 171 -19.28 16.75 8.99
CA GLY A 171 -19.70 17.61 7.88
C GLY A 171 -20.85 17.06 7.03
N GLN A 172 -21.40 15.85 7.29
CA GLN A 172 -22.52 15.29 6.54
C GLN A 172 -23.71 16.26 6.48
N ASN A 173 -24.05 16.87 7.60
CA ASN A 173 -25.16 17.84 7.70
C ASN A 173 -24.85 19.18 7.03
N PHE A 174 -23.60 19.42 6.63
CA PHE A 174 -23.15 20.62 5.91
C PHE A 174 -22.91 20.34 4.42
N GLY A 175 -23.36 19.18 3.93
CA GLY A 175 -23.26 18.83 2.52
C GLY A 175 -21.89 18.33 2.07
N PHE A 176 -20.99 17.98 3.00
CA PHE A 176 -19.71 17.38 2.63
C PHE A 176 -19.93 16.02 1.97
N LYS A 177 -19.32 15.81 0.82
CA LYS A 177 -19.42 14.54 0.09
C LYS A 177 -18.67 13.42 0.83
N PRO A 178 -19.14 12.17 0.70
CA PRO A 178 -18.52 11.03 1.38
C PRO A 178 -17.23 10.57 0.76
N ASP A 179 -17.02 10.81 -0.53
CA ASP A 179 -15.91 10.23 -1.27
C ASP A 179 -14.58 10.84 -0.86
N VAL A 180 -13.63 9.96 -0.56
CA VAL A 180 -12.23 10.28 -0.31
C VAL A 180 -11.38 9.60 -1.37
N LYS A 181 -10.57 10.37 -2.06
CA LYS A 181 -9.54 9.86 -2.96
C LYS A 181 -8.26 9.66 -2.18
N LEU A 182 -7.81 8.42 -2.07
CA LEU A 182 -6.54 8.05 -1.45
C LEU A 182 -5.45 8.02 -2.52
N LEU A 183 -4.32 8.63 -2.21
CA LEU A 183 -3.12 8.74 -3.04
C LEU A 183 -1.95 8.24 -2.20
N ILE A 184 -1.26 7.22 -2.67
CA ILE A 184 -0.22 6.55 -1.91
C ILE A 184 1.07 6.55 -2.73
N GLU A 185 2.09 7.25 -2.23
CA GLU A 185 3.47 6.97 -2.58
C GLU A 185 4.06 6.04 -1.52
N VAL A 186 4.76 5.00 -1.95
CA VAL A 186 5.44 4.06 -1.08
C VAL A 186 6.79 3.67 -1.66
N GLU A 187 7.83 3.73 -0.84
CA GLU A 187 9.11 3.11 -1.12
C GLU A 187 9.40 2.02 -0.08
N ALA A 188 9.99 0.92 -0.53
CA ALA A 188 10.34 -0.19 0.35
C ALA A 188 11.66 -0.83 -0.09
N GLN A 189 12.54 -1.09 0.88
CA GLN A 189 13.85 -1.66 0.65
C GLN A 189 13.86 -3.16 0.99
N ILE A 190 14.56 -3.94 0.17
CA ILE A 190 14.77 -5.37 0.40
C ILE A 190 15.36 -5.61 1.79
N GLN A 191 14.77 -6.56 2.51
CA GLN A 191 15.36 -7.07 3.77
C GLN A 191 16.42 -8.11 3.43
N SER A 192 17.59 -7.94 3.96
CA SER A 192 18.71 -8.90 3.87
C SER A 192 18.55 -9.99 4.91
#